data_ee496195e28349172f51c12668ef09b3
#
_entry.id   ee496195e28349172f51c12668ef09b3
#
_cell.length_a   1.000
_cell.length_b   1.000
_cell.length_c   1.000
_cell.angle_alpha   90.00
_cell.angle_beta   90.00
_cell.angle_gamma   90.00
#
_symmetry.space_group_name_H-M   'P 1'
#
loop_
_entity.id
_entity.type
_entity.pdbx_description
1 polymer ?
#
loop_
_entity_poly.entity_id
_entity_poly.type
_entity_poly.pdbx_seq_one_letter_code
_entity_poly.pdbx_strand_id
1 'polypeptide(L)'
;DGWTGISGNNLASVLLHFDEDTQQMVPASQISTERLYTASLRNVPGLVSRDLDGDGIVEIPTQPEEAGLLNMSQGRRMDFIVWMDYTSSHPEKSFGLLDEETNCYIELPMEWEGNLKLTDSEQYDGAVELRTVDEDQPVMTLRLARTTASSKGWTRLGMVASRQWQAKLGEDVEITDPDYRLSRALHLIN
;
A
#
# COMPACT_ATOMS: atom_id res chain seq x y z
N ASP A 1 4.86 16.39 4.66
CA ASP A 1 3.56 15.96 5.23
C ASP A 1 3.15 16.85 6.40
N GLY A 2 1.88 17.03 6.58
CA GLY A 2 1.32 17.82 7.68
C GLY A 2 -0.06 17.34 8.12
N TRP A 3 -0.36 17.54 9.41
CA TRP A 3 -1.68 17.26 9.95
C TRP A 3 -2.67 18.31 9.50
N THR A 4 -3.85 17.87 9.11
CA THR A 4 -4.90 18.70 8.57
C THR A 4 -6.18 18.58 9.38
N GLY A 5 -6.94 19.66 9.42
CA GLY A 5 -8.25 19.72 10.02
C GLY A 5 -8.28 19.84 11.54
N ILE A 6 -9.44 20.12 12.06
CA ILE A 6 -9.71 20.39 13.48
C ILE A 6 -9.59 19.11 14.32
N SER A 7 -9.79 17.94 13.72
CA SER A 7 -9.71 16.65 14.42
C SER A 7 -8.29 16.12 14.59
N GLY A 8 -7.30 16.67 13.87
CA GLY A 8 -5.90 16.25 13.95
C GLY A 8 -5.57 14.83 13.51
N ASN A 9 -6.53 14.15 12.85
CA ASN A 9 -6.39 12.74 12.49
C ASN A 9 -6.05 12.51 11.01
N ASN A 10 -5.99 13.57 10.21
CA ASN A 10 -5.70 13.47 8.78
C ASN A 10 -4.32 14.02 8.48
N LEU A 11 -3.61 13.35 7.61
CA LEU A 11 -2.35 13.79 7.01
C LEU A 11 -2.60 14.21 5.57
N ALA A 12 -1.86 15.21 5.11
CA ALA A 12 -1.74 15.56 3.70
C ALA A 12 -0.28 15.89 3.37
N SER A 13 0.06 15.83 2.11
CA SER A 13 1.40 16.09 1.62
C SER A 13 1.45 17.35 0.77
N VAL A 14 2.55 18.08 0.89
CA VAL A 14 2.92 19.19 0.01
C VAL A 14 4.37 18.96 -0.39
N LEU A 15 4.65 19.05 -1.68
CA LEU A 15 6.00 18.99 -2.24
C LEU A 15 6.50 20.39 -2.54
N LEU A 16 7.61 20.74 -1.93
CA LEU A 16 8.28 22.02 -2.14
C LEU A 16 9.76 21.77 -2.45
N HIS A 17 10.33 22.57 -3.32
CA HIS A 17 11.78 22.68 -3.49
C HIS A 17 12.24 24.11 -3.25
N PHE A 18 13.51 24.28 -2.89
CA PHE A 18 14.10 25.58 -2.74
C PHE A 18 14.56 26.08 -4.11
N ASP A 19 14.02 27.21 -4.54
CA ASP A 19 14.43 27.92 -5.73
C ASP A 19 15.56 28.88 -5.39
N GLU A 20 16.76 28.62 -5.90
CA GLU A 20 17.96 29.43 -5.61
C GLU A 20 17.88 30.84 -6.24
N ASP A 21 17.16 31.00 -7.34
CA ASP A 21 17.05 32.30 -8.03
C ASP A 21 16.13 33.25 -7.26
N THR A 22 15.01 32.74 -6.77
CA THR A 22 14.04 33.54 -6.00
C THR A 22 14.26 33.50 -4.48
N GLN A 23 15.15 32.61 -4.00
CA GLN A 23 15.40 32.37 -2.56
C GLN A 23 14.13 31.97 -1.81
N GLN A 24 13.22 31.22 -2.43
CA GLN A 24 11.93 30.83 -1.88
C GLN A 24 11.67 29.33 -2.02
N MET A 25 10.80 28.81 -1.15
CA MET A 25 10.23 27.48 -1.31
C MET A 25 9.07 27.56 -2.31
N VAL A 26 9.17 26.80 -3.39
CA VAL A 26 8.15 26.77 -4.45
C VAL A 26 7.61 25.34 -4.65
N PRO A 27 6.38 25.18 -5.15
CA PRO A 27 5.83 23.87 -5.42
C PRO A 27 6.69 23.05 -6.39
N ALA A 28 6.96 21.80 -6.03
CA ALA A 28 7.75 20.87 -6.85
C ALA A 28 6.90 19.87 -7.63
N SER A 29 5.62 19.71 -7.26
CA SER A 29 4.74 18.71 -7.87
C SER A 29 4.30 19.12 -9.29
N GLN A 30 4.09 18.11 -10.14
CA GLN A 30 3.52 18.27 -11.50
C GLN A 30 2.03 18.67 -11.50
N ILE A 31 1.36 18.53 -10.35
CA ILE A 31 -0.01 18.99 -10.16
C ILE A 31 -0.05 20.18 -9.19
N SER A 32 -1.14 20.94 -9.20
CA SER A 32 -1.27 22.07 -8.28
C SER A 32 -1.21 21.60 -6.81
N THR A 33 -0.71 22.47 -5.94
CA THR A 33 -0.62 22.19 -4.48
C THR A 33 -1.97 21.80 -3.89
N GLU A 34 -3.08 22.43 -4.31
CA GLU A 34 -4.43 22.10 -3.85
C GLU A 34 -4.85 20.68 -4.27
N ARG A 35 -4.56 20.30 -5.51
CA ARG A 35 -4.86 18.94 -6.01
C ARG A 35 -4.01 17.90 -5.29
N LEU A 36 -2.72 18.15 -5.10
CA LEU A 36 -1.85 17.28 -4.34
C LEU A 36 -2.32 17.12 -2.90
N TYR A 37 -2.66 18.24 -2.24
CA TYR A 37 -3.20 18.22 -0.88
C TYR A 37 -4.44 17.33 -0.78
N THR A 38 -5.40 17.50 -1.69
CA THR A 38 -6.64 16.71 -1.69
C THR A 38 -6.38 15.24 -1.99
N ALA A 39 -5.56 14.94 -3.01
CA ALA A 39 -5.23 13.57 -3.41
C ALA A 39 -4.45 12.80 -2.33
N SER A 40 -3.62 13.50 -1.55
CA SER A 40 -2.77 12.89 -0.52
C SER A 40 -3.41 12.84 0.87
N LEU A 41 -4.69 13.23 0.98
CA LEU A 41 -5.40 13.20 2.26
C LEU A 41 -5.59 11.76 2.73
N ARG A 42 -5.14 11.46 3.95
CA ARG A 42 -5.20 10.12 4.52
C ARG A 42 -5.34 10.15 6.05
N ASN A 43 -5.93 9.12 6.60
CA ASN A 43 -6.18 9.01 8.04
C ASN A 43 -5.39 7.87 8.72
N VAL A 44 -4.40 7.32 8.05
CA VAL A 44 -3.51 6.28 8.60
C VAL A 44 -2.38 6.95 9.37
N PRO A 45 -2.31 6.80 10.70
CA PRO A 45 -1.27 7.40 11.50
C PRO A 45 0.13 6.90 11.10
N GLY A 46 1.08 7.83 10.96
CA GLY A 46 2.47 7.48 10.63
C GLY A 46 2.73 7.12 9.17
N LEU A 47 1.71 7.07 8.32
CA LEU A 47 1.89 6.87 6.89
C LEU A 47 2.38 8.18 6.24
N VAL A 48 3.68 8.37 6.21
CA VAL A 48 4.34 9.56 5.67
C VAL A 48 4.98 9.27 4.31
N SER A 49 5.16 10.32 3.50
CA SER A 49 5.84 10.24 2.21
C SER A 49 7.29 9.77 2.38
N ARG A 50 7.76 8.94 1.48
CA ARG A 50 9.12 8.37 1.50
C ARG A 50 9.53 7.88 0.12
N ASP A 51 10.82 7.65 -0.05
CA ASP A 51 11.38 6.84 -1.11
C ASP A 51 11.08 5.36 -0.78
N LEU A 52 10.09 4.78 -1.45
CA LEU A 52 9.56 3.45 -1.14
C LEU A 52 10.43 2.33 -1.72
N ASP A 53 10.96 2.54 -2.92
CA ASP A 53 11.70 1.53 -3.70
C ASP A 53 13.21 1.76 -3.73
N GLY A 54 13.68 2.92 -3.23
CA GLY A 54 15.09 3.26 -3.10
C GLY A 54 15.69 3.92 -4.35
N ASP A 55 14.86 4.48 -5.22
CA ASP A 55 15.30 5.16 -6.45
C ASP A 55 15.76 6.62 -6.23
N GLY A 56 15.53 7.16 -5.03
CA GLY A 56 15.86 8.54 -4.63
C GLY A 56 14.75 9.54 -4.87
N ILE A 57 13.61 9.11 -5.39
CA ILE A 57 12.39 9.90 -5.52
C ILE A 57 11.48 9.63 -4.31
N VAL A 58 10.70 10.61 -3.91
CA VAL A 58 9.79 10.48 -2.77
C VAL A 58 8.38 10.26 -3.27
N GLU A 59 7.85 9.07 -3.03
CA GLU A 59 6.45 8.76 -3.27
C GLU A 59 5.56 9.27 -2.14
N ILE A 60 4.38 9.70 -2.52
CA ILE A 60 3.33 10.16 -1.62
C ILE A 60 2.25 9.10 -1.54
N PRO A 61 1.95 8.59 -0.31
CA PRO A 61 0.88 7.63 -0.14
C PRO A 61 -0.47 8.32 -0.18
N THR A 62 -1.42 7.66 -0.82
CA THR A 62 -2.82 8.07 -0.91
C THR A 62 -3.73 6.90 -0.55
N GLN A 63 -4.89 7.18 0.02
CA GLN A 63 -5.92 6.18 0.21
C GLN A 63 -6.90 6.26 -0.97
N PRO A 64 -7.09 5.18 -1.75
CA PRO A 64 -8.10 5.15 -2.79
C PRO A 64 -9.50 5.36 -2.19
N GLU A 65 -10.36 6.14 -2.84
CA GLU A 65 -11.74 6.36 -2.39
C GLU A 65 -12.56 5.05 -2.36
N GLU A 66 -12.22 4.13 -3.24
CA GLU A 66 -12.83 2.80 -3.38
C GLU A 66 -12.06 1.71 -2.64
N ALA A 67 -11.31 2.07 -1.62
CA ALA A 67 -10.65 1.09 -0.77
C ALA A 67 -11.71 0.12 -0.24
N GLY A 68 -11.62 -1.12 -0.70
CA GLY A 68 -12.61 -2.16 -0.42
C GLY A 68 -12.93 -2.25 1.06
N LEU A 69 -14.19 -2.44 1.38
CA LEU A 69 -14.71 -2.51 2.72
C LEU A 69 -13.92 -3.52 3.55
N LEU A 70 -13.27 -3.03 4.58
CA LEU A 70 -12.55 -3.84 5.56
C LEU A 70 -13.57 -4.48 6.50
N ASN A 71 -13.96 -5.72 6.21
CA ASN A 71 -14.69 -6.57 7.15
C ASN A 71 -13.72 -7.54 7.82
N MET A 72 -12.92 -7.02 8.76
CA MET A 72 -12.02 -7.87 9.52
C MET A 72 -12.56 -8.09 10.94
N SER A 73 -12.81 -9.34 11.28
CA SER A 73 -13.44 -9.74 12.55
C SER A 73 -12.54 -9.57 13.77
N GLN A 74 -11.22 -9.39 13.60
CA GLN A 74 -10.24 -9.44 14.69
C GLN A 74 -9.63 -8.08 15.07
N GLY A 75 -10.20 -6.96 14.59
CA GLY A 75 -9.69 -5.63 14.90
C GLY A 75 -8.35 -5.28 14.23
N ARG A 76 -7.87 -6.13 13.33
CA ARG A 76 -6.68 -5.86 12.52
C ARG A 76 -7.03 -4.79 11.49
N ARG A 77 -6.14 -3.79 11.36
CA ARG A 77 -6.30 -2.74 10.37
C ARG A 77 -5.33 -2.96 9.22
N MET A 78 -5.91 -3.12 8.04
CA MET A 78 -5.18 -3.19 6.77
C MET A 78 -5.89 -2.28 5.77
N ASP A 79 -5.14 -1.38 5.16
CA ASP A 79 -5.68 -0.38 4.24
C ASP A 79 -5.05 -0.53 2.85
N PHE A 80 -5.85 -0.37 1.80
CA PHE A 80 -5.32 -0.23 0.46
C PHE A 80 -4.66 1.14 0.32
N ILE A 81 -3.42 1.16 -0.17
CA ILE A 81 -2.62 2.36 -0.35
C ILE A 81 -2.08 2.38 -1.77
N VAL A 82 -2.12 3.56 -2.36
CA VAL A 82 -1.42 3.88 -3.59
C VAL A 82 -0.27 4.81 -3.27
N TRP A 83 0.93 4.47 -3.72
CA TRP A 83 2.09 5.35 -3.69
C TRP A 83 2.31 5.92 -5.07
N MET A 84 2.59 7.21 -5.15
CA MET A 84 2.78 7.90 -6.42
C MET A 84 3.87 8.95 -6.32
N ASP A 85 4.76 8.96 -7.31
CA ASP A 85 5.64 10.09 -7.59
C ASP A 85 4.86 11.22 -8.24
N TYR A 86 4.89 12.41 -7.65
CA TYR A 86 4.27 13.61 -8.20
C TYR A 86 5.28 14.60 -8.79
N THR A 87 6.57 14.25 -8.85
CA THR A 87 7.64 15.09 -9.38
C THR A 87 7.99 14.76 -10.81
N SER A 88 7.80 13.52 -11.22
CA SER A 88 8.08 13.05 -12.59
C SER A 88 7.01 13.41 -13.59
N SER A 89 7.40 13.62 -14.84
CA SER A 89 6.48 13.74 -15.98
C SER A 89 5.83 12.40 -16.35
N HIS A 90 6.41 11.29 -15.90
CA HIS A 90 5.89 9.93 -16.04
C HIS A 90 5.86 9.30 -14.66
N PRO A 91 4.85 9.65 -13.85
CA PRO A 91 4.78 9.22 -12.46
C PRO A 91 4.68 7.69 -12.37
N GLU A 92 5.58 7.12 -11.61
CA GLU A 92 5.46 5.73 -11.22
C GLU A 92 4.42 5.60 -10.12
N LYS A 93 3.70 4.50 -10.15
CA LYS A 93 2.60 4.22 -9.24
C LYS A 93 2.73 2.80 -8.72
N SER A 94 2.61 2.63 -7.40
CA SER A 94 2.53 1.33 -6.74
C SER A 94 1.23 1.24 -5.97
N PHE A 95 0.54 0.12 -6.11
CA PHE A 95 -0.70 -0.21 -5.42
C PHE A 95 -0.47 -1.37 -4.47
N GLY A 96 -1.06 -1.35 -3.29
CA GLY A 96 -0.90 -2.46 -2.35
C GLY A 96 -1.67 -2.31 -1.06
N LEU A 97 -1.34 -3.18 -0.13
CA LEU A 97 -1.99 -3.33 1.15
C LEU A 97 -1.03 -2.97 2.29
N LEU A 98 -1.38 -2.00 3.10
CA LEU A 98 -0.68 -1.65 4.33
C LEU A 98 -1.26 -2.42 5.50
N ASP A 99 -0.42 -3.15 6.22
CA ASP A 99 -0.75 -3.73 7.52
C ASP A 99 -0.21 -2.81 8.63
N GLU A 100 -1.11 -2.15 9.35
CA GLU A 100 -0.73 -1.21 10.41
C GLU A 100 -0.07 -1.91 11.61
N GLU A 101 -0.40 -3.18 11.88
CA GLU A 101 0.18 -3.91 13.01
C GLU A 101 1.67 -4.17 12.84
N THR A 102 2.10 -4.48 11.63
CA THR A 102 3.50 -4.81 11.34
C THR A 102 4.25 -3.68 10.64
N ASN A 103 3.59 -2.57 10.30
CA ASN A 103 4.12 -1.50 9.47
C ASN A 103 4.74 -2.03 8.17
N CYS A 104 4.00 -2.91 7.50
CA CYS A 104 4.42 -3.50 6.25
C CYS A 104 3.47 -3.11 5.13
N TYR A 105 4.02 -2.74 4.01
CA TYR A 105 3.31 -2.57 2.77
C TYR A 105 3.56 -3.80 1.89
N ILE A 106 2.48 -4.41 1.40
CA ILE A 106 2.52 -5.54 0.48
C ILE A 106 2.04 -5.03 -0.87
N GLU A 107 2.97 -4.86 -1.79
CA GLU A 107 2.67 -4.46 -3.15
C GLU A 107 1.82 -5.51 -3.87
N LEU A 108 0.83 -5.05 -4.62
CA LEU A 108 -0.09 -5.86 -5.39
C LEU A 108 0.02 -5.50 -6.87
N PRO A 109 -0.38 -6.41 -7.79
CA PRO A 109 -0.44 -6.10 -9.21
C PRO A 109 -1.32 -4.87 -9.47
N MET A 110 -0.84 -3.93 -10.27
CA MET A 110 -1.56 -2.70 -10.60
C MET A 110 -2.91 -2.94 -11.27
N GLU A 111 -3.03 -4.03 -12.03
CA GLU A 111 -4.28 -4.43 -12.67
C GLU A 111 -5.42 -4.77 -11.70
N TRP A 112 -5.10 -4.94 -10.42
CA TRP A 112 -6.09 -5.23 -9.38
C TRP A 112 -6.62 -3.98 -8.67
N GLU A 113 -6.02 -2.81 -8.92
CA GLU A 113 -6.48 -1.56 -8.30
C GLU A 113 -7.95 -1.27 -8.62
N GLY A 114 -8.69 -0.89 -7.57
CA GLY A 114 -10.11 -0.54 -7.68
C GLY A 114 -11.08 -1.74 -7.75
N ASN A 115 -10.58 -2.97 -7.86
CA ASN A 115 -11.43 -4.17 -7.93
C ASN A 115 -11.17 -5.19 -6.82
N LEU A 116 -10.61 -4.77 -5.70
CA LEU A 116 -10.35 -5.67 -4.58
C LEU A 116 -11.12 -5.28 -3.33
N LYS A 117 -11.51 -6.30 -2.58
CA LYS A 117 -11.95 -6.22 -1.19
C LYS A 117 -11.14 -7.19 -0.33
N LEU A 118 -11.03 -6.89 0.95
CA LEU A 118 -10.33 -7.70 1.94
C LEU A 118 -11.34 -8.35 2.87
N THR A 119 -11.17 -9.65 3.14
CA THR A 119 -11.98 -10.41 4.10
C THR A 119 -11.10 -11.33 4.94
N ASP A 120 -11.59 -11.77 6.10
CA ASP A 120 -10.96 -12.88 6.80
C ASP A 120 -11.06 -14.16 5.97
N SER A 121 -10.01 -14.99 6.01
CA SER A 121 -10.05 -16.28 5.32
C SER A 121 -10.88 -17.29 6.11
N GLU A 122 -11.84 -17.91 5.46
CA GLU A 122 -12.57 -19.03 6.04
C GLU A 122 -11.74 -20.32 6.10
N GLN A 123 -10.73 -20.43 5.24
CA GLN A 123 -9.92 -21.64 5.10
C GLN A 123 -8.71 -21.67 6.04
N TYR A 124 -8.13 -20.49 6.35
CA TYR A 124 -6.88 -20.38 7.10
C TYR A 124 -7.03 -19.40 8.25
N ASP A 125 -7.02 -19.93 9.48
CA ASP A 125 -7.13 -19.11 10.69
C ASP A 125 -6.07 -18.01 10.75
N GLY A 126 -6.51 -16.76 11.00
CA GLY A 126 -5.67 -15.58 11.08
C GLY A 126 -5.09 -15.11 9.73
N ALA A 127 -5.53 -15.69 8.62
CA ALA A 127 -5.21 -15.20 7.27
C ALA A 127 -6.30 -14.26 6.75
N VAL A 128 -5.94 -13.47 5.76
CA VAL A 128 -6.85 -12.57 5.04
C VAL A 128 -6.91 -12.96 3.57
N GLU A 129 -8.06 -12.77 2.96
CA GLU A 129 -8.27 -13.00 1.53
C GLU A 129 -8.54 -11.70 0.80
N LEU A 130 -7.80 -11.49 -0.28
CA LEU A 130 -8.09 -10.51 -1.31
C LEU A 130 -9.05 -11.16 -2.31
N ARG A 131 -10.19 -10.52 -2.51
CA ARG A 131 -11.24 -11.01 -3.40
C ARG A 131 -11.65 -9.91 -4.36
N THR A 132 -12.06 -10.28 -5.56
CA THR A 132 -12.65 -9.31 -6.49
C THR A 132 -13.97 -8.77 -5.93
N VAL A 133 -14.24 -7.48 -6.19
CA VAL A 133 -15.50 -6.84 -5.76
C VAL A 133 -16.67 -7.41 -6.56
N ASP A 134 -16.51 -7.54 -7.87
CA ASP A 134 -17.60 -7.90 -8.78
C ASP A 134 -18.05 -9.36 -8.66
N GLU A 135 -17.10 -10.30 -8.66
CA GLU A 135 -17.39 -11.72 -8.73
C GLU A 135 -17.20 -12.45 -7.41
N ASP A 136 -16.67 -11.75 -6.39
CA ASP A 136 -16.32 -12.34 -5.10
C ASP A 136 -15.33 -13.52 -5.20
N GLN A 137 -14.45 -13.49 -6.21
CA GLN A 137 -13.46 -14.53 -6.44
C GLN A 137 -12.21 -14.28 -5.58
N PRO A 138 -11.67 -15.29 -4.88
CA PRO A 138 -10.43 -15.16 -4.13
C PRO A 138 -9.25 -15.08 -5.11
N VAL A 139 -8.51 -13.97 -5.08
CA VAL A 139 -7.32 -13.77 -5.92
C VAL A 139 -6.01 -14.03 -5.18
N MET A 140 -5.99 -13.74 -3.88
CA MET A 140 -4.81 -13.98 -3.06
C MET A 140 -5.19 -14.17 -1.60
N THR A 141 -4.53 -15.11 -0.93
CA THR A 141 -4.59 -15.24 0.53
C THR A 141 -3.25 -14.83 1.13
N LEU A 142 -3.29 -13.99 2.16
CA LEU A 142 -2.13 -13.50 2.88
C LEU A 142 -2.17 -14.00 4.33
N ARG A 143 -1.02 -14.39 4.87
CA ARG A 143 -0.90 -14.74 6.28
C ARG A 143 0.43 -14.30 6.87
N LEU A 144 0.40 -13.94 8.15
CA LEU A 144 1.60 -13.67 8.94
C LEU A 144 1.91 -14.90 9.80
N ALA A 145 2.80 -15.74 9.32
CA ALA A 145 3.13 -17.03 9.91
C ALA A 145 4.41 -16.96 10.76
N ARG A 146 4.56 -17.89 11.71
CA ARG A 146 5.85 -18.09 12.39
C ARG A 146 6.89 -18.57 11.39
N THR A 147 8.16 -18.24 11.60
CA THR A 147 9.27 -18.64 10.70
C THR A 147 9.42 -20.15 10.58
N THR A 148 8.95 -20.91 11.57
CA THR A 148 8.95 -22.39 11.57
C THR A 148 7.73 -22.98 10.86
N ALA A 149 6.77 -22.18 10.43
CA ALA A 149 5.57 -22.66 9.75
C ALA A 149 5.92 -23.20 8.36
N SER A 150 5.22 -24.26 7.95
CA SER A 150 5.37 -24.82 6.60
C SER A 150 5.02 -23.78 5.54
N SER A 151 5.89 -23.65 4.54
CA SER A 151 5.67 -22.82 3.35
C SER A 151 5.14 -23.62 2.16
N LYS A 152 4.79 -24.90 2.34
CA LYS A 152 4.29 -25.71 1.22
C LYS A 152 3.02 -25.10 0.63
N GLY A 153 3.05 -24.75 -0.65
CA GLY A 153 1.95 -24.08 -1.35
C GLY A 153 1.79 -22.58 -1.05
N TRP A 154 2.79 -21.98 -0.39
CA TRP A 154 2.84 -20.55 -0.06
C TRP A 154 4.13 -19.94 -0.59
N THR A 155 4.03 -18.74 -1.13
CA THR A 155 5.18 -17.91 -1.49
C THR A 155 5.54 -17.03 -0.30
N ARG A 156 6.82 -17.04 0.09
CA ARG A 156 7.32 -16.13 1.12
C ARG A 156 7.53 -14.75 0.52
N LEU A 157 6.93 -13.73 1.16
CA LEU A 157 7.10 -12.32 0.77
C LEU A 157 8.30 -11.69 1.48
N GLY A 158 8.44 -11.91 2.78
CA GLY A 158 9.51 -11.36 3.59
C GLY A 158 9.34 -11.62 5.08
N MET A 159 10.31 -11.11 5.85
CA MET A 159 10.35 -11.28 7.31
C MET A 159 9.99 -10.00 8.04
N VAL A 160 9.25 -10.15 9.13
CA VAL A 160 8.93 -9.07 10.07
C VAL A 160 9.18 -9.61 11.48
N ALA A 161 10.23 -9.13 12.13
CA ALA A 161 10.68 -9.66 13.41
C ALA A 161 10.86 -11.20 13.36
N SER A 162 10.13 -11.95 14.18
CA SER A 162 10.18 -13.41 14.25
C SER A 162 9.09 -14.10 13.40
N ARG A 163 8.37 -13.36 12.59
CA ARG A 163 7.29 -13.85 11.71
C ARG A 163 7.63 -13.60 10.25
N GLN A 164 6.92 -14.22 9.35
CA GLN A 164 7.07 -14.06 7.90
C GLN A 164 5.71 -13.87 7.25
N TRP A 165 5.63 -12.91 6.37
CA TRP A 165 4.51 -12.77 5.45
C TRP A 165 4.60 -13.83 4.36
N GLN A 166 3.49 -14.48 4.11
CA GLN A 166 3.34 -15.49 3.07
C GLN A 166 2.06 -15.20 2.28
N ALA A 167 2.13 -15.42 0.97
CA ALA A 167 1.01 -15.31 0.06
C ALA A 167 0.75 -16.62 -0.66
N LYS A 168 -0.52 -16.86 -1.00
CA LYS A 168 -0.97 -17.93 -1.86
C LYS A 168 -1.94 -17.32 -2.89
N LEU A 169 -1.63 -17.47 -4.17
CA LEU A 169 -2.53 -17.06 -5.24
C LEU A 169 -3.77 -17.96 -5.28
N GLY A 170 -4.88 -17.40 -5.68
CA GLY A 170 -6.10 -18.15 -5.99
C GLY A 170 -5.88 -19.14 -7.13
N GLU A 171 -6.78 -20.11 -7.25
CA GLU A 171 -6.78 -21.00 -8.41
C GLU A 171 -7.15 -20.19 -9.65
N ASP A 172 -6.48 -20.45 -10.76
CA ASP A 172 -6.68 -19.78 -12.05
C ASP A 172 -6.37 -18.26 -12.07
N VAL A 173 -5.66 -17.75 -11.07
CA VAL A 173 -5.21 -16.34 -11.05
C VAL A 173 -3.86 -16.24 -11.74
N GLU A 174 -3.83 -15.49 -12.83
CA GLU A 174 -2.61 -15.11 -13.54
C GLU A 174 -2.31 -13.63 -13.27
N ILE A 175 -1.04 -13.32 -13.00
CA ILE A 175 -0.54 -11.95 -12.90
C ILE A 175 0.06 -11.60 -14.24
N THR A 176 -0.51 -10.60 -14.90
CA THR A 176 -0.13 -10.23 -16.28
C THR A 176 1.04 -9.28 -16.33
N ASP A 177 1.30 -8.54 -15.25
CA ASP A 177 2.44 -7.63 -15.16
C ASP A 177 3.77 -8.41 -15.16
N PRO A 178 4.61 -8.27 -16.21
CA PRO A 178 5.85 -9.02 -16.35
C PRO A 178 6.93 -8.60 -15.34
N ASP A 179 6.82 -7.41 -14.76
CA ASP A 179 7.80 -6.84 -13.83
C ASP A 179 7.44 -7.12 -12.37
N TYR A 180 6.17 -7.41 -12.09
CA TYR A 180 5.73 -7.76 -10.74
C TYR A 180 6.35 -9.08 -10.27
N ARG A 181 6.82 -9.09 -9.03
CA ARG A 181 7.40 -10.29 -8.39
C ARG A 181 6.88 -10.42 -6.97
N LEU A 182 5.99 -11.37 -6.75
CA LEU A 182 5.41 -11.65 -5.44
C LEU A 182 6.46 -11.82 -4.33
N SER A 183 7.62 -12.39 -4.64
CA SER A 183 8.72 -12.56 -3.67
C SER A 183 9.44 -11.26 -3.28
N ARG A 184 9.15 -10.14 -3.95
CA ARG A 184 9.69 -8.80 -3.67
C ARG A 184 8.63 -7.82 -3.20
N ALA A 185 7.39 -8.27 -3.08
CA ALA A 185 6.23 -7.42 -2.82
C ALA A 185 6.18 -6.83 -1.39
N LEU A 186 7.05 -7.24 -0.47
CA LEU A 186 7.03 -6.74 0.91
C LEU A 186 8.02 -5.61 1.13
N HIS A 187 7.50 -4.46 1.54
CA HIS A 187 8.26 -3.28 1.94
C HIS A 187 8.03 -2.98 3.43
N LEU A 188 9.10 -2.71 4.18
CA LEU A 188 9.01 -2.29 5.57
C LEU A 188 8.82 -0.78 5.64
N ILE A 189 7.76 -0.34 6.27
CA ILE A 189 7.41 1.07 6.46
C ILE A 189 7.83 1.47 7.89
N ASN A 190 9.12 1.77 8.09
CA ASN A 190 9.67 2.18 9.40
C ASN A 190 9.87 3.69 9.48
#